data_475006aad3aac9dd960667b9c35bd9c3
#
_entry.id   475006aad3aac9dd960667b9c35bd9c3
#
_cell.length_a   1.000
_cell.length_b   1.000
_cell.length_c   1.000
_cell.angle_alpha   90.00
_cell.angle_beta   90.00
_cell.angle_gamma   90.00
#
_symmetry.space_group_name_H-M   'P 1'
#
loop_
_entity.id
_entity.type
_entity.pdbx_description
1 polymer ?
#
loop_
_entity_poly.entity_id
_entity_poly.type
_entity_poly.pdbx_seq_one_letter_code
_entity_poly.pdbx_strand_id
1 'polypeptide(L)'
;MNAKSDFFFNSKTLSKPLGLLLGVLLGGTLLWAGDKPWKAKPYQQWNEKELEAILTDSPWVRVTPIQRSWRPGPERDIAAQERSSGGVRGQTPAASPAPTARVGAGEDMQEMNVQVYWQSSRVMRAATARQAVLHGEKVDVDKYANEPQGEYQVVLRMEDMTPFQQHDEKFFQDNAFLQMKKGKDKISPTHVVYEKNSKGLVVDAIFFFPKTTSSGAPTVSADETEVQFSCKIADSTVRLGFRPRDMVDQSGPAL
;
A
#
# COMPACT_ATOMS: atom_id res chain seq x y z
N MET A 1 1.17 33.90 -3.41
CA MET A 1 1.31 33.51 -2.01
C MET A 1 0.82 32.08 -1.90
N ASN A 2 1.77 31.13 -1.98
CA ASN A 2 1.45 29.70 -1.95
C ASN A 2 1.41 29.24 -0.50
N ALA A 3 0.22 28.96 0.00
CA ALA A 3 0.05 28.28 1.28
C ALA A 3 0.39 26.80 1.05
N LYS A 4 1.61 26.40 1.39
CA LYS A 4 1.98 25.01 1.57
C LYS A 4 1.19 24.51 2.77
N SER A 5 0.23 23.62 2.56
CA SER A 5 -0.40 22.89 3.65
C SER A 5 0.54 21.75 4.06
N ASP A 6 1.49 22.08 4.92
CA ASP A 6 2.32 21.09 5.61
C ASP A 6 1.48 20.40 6.68
N PHE A 7 0.63 19.48 6.27
CA PHE A 7 -0.05 18.58 7.20
C PHE A 7 0.78 17.30 7.33
N PHE A 8 1.95 17.44 7.98
CA PHE A 8 2.72 16.30 8.42
C PHE A 8 2.03 15.68 9.62
N PHE A 9 1.58 14.45 9.46
CA PHE A 9 1.22 13.58 10.57
C PHE A 9 2.45 13.38 11.45
N ASN A 10 2.51 14.12 12.54
CA ASN A 10 3.58 13.97 13.53
C ASN A 10 3.29 12.70 14.34
N SER A 11 3.76 11.56 13.84
CA SER A 11 3.70 10.27 14.53
C SER A 11 4.66 10.24 15.72
N LYS A 12 4.36 11.02 16.77
CA LYS A 12 5.02 10.84 18.06
C LYS A 12 4.43 9.63 18.77
N THR A 13 5.22 8.59 18.81
CA THR A 13 5.29 7.53 19.82
C THR A 13 4.00 6.76 20.12
N LEU A 14 3.88 5.59 19.51
CA LEU A 14 3.30 4.44 20.20
C LEU A 14 4.22 3.22 20.04
N SER A 15 5.29 3.17 20.83
CA SER A 15 6.02 1.94 21.08
C SER A 15 5.33 1.19 22.21
N LYS A 16 4.34 0.35 21.87
CA LYS A 16 3.95 -0.77 22.74
C LYS A 16 3.91 -2.03 21.86
N PRO A 17 4.60 -3.11 22.25
CA PRO A 17 4.54 -4.36 21.53
C PRO A 17 3.16 -4.96 21.75
N LEU A 18 2.33 -5.00 20.73
CA LEU A 18 1.09 -5.77 20.73
C LEU A 18 1.48 -7.22 20.51
N GLY A 19 1.61 -7.94 21.63
CA GLY A 19 1.83 -9.35 21.67
C GLY A 19 0.71 -10.11 20.98
N LEU A 20 1.16 -11.04 20.20
CA LEU A 20 0.52 -12.20 19.63
C LEU A 20 -0.78 -12.63 20.35
N LEU A 21 -1.90 -12.58 19.62
CA LEU A 21 -3.04 -13.47 19.87
C LEU A 21 -3.56 -13.96 18.51
N LEU A 22 -2.88 -15.01 18.04
CA LEU A 22 -3.34 -15.86 16.93
C LEU A 22 -4.45 -16.75 17.48
N GLY A 23 -5.68 -16.22 17.49
CA GLY A 23 -6.89 -16.96 17.76
C GLY A 23 -7.53 -17.41 16.45
N VAL A 24 -7.34 -18.67 16.09
CA VAL A 24 -8.08 -19.35 15.02
C VAL A 24 -9.57 -19.27 15.38
N LEU A 25 -10.33 -18.43 14.69
CA LEU A 25 -11.77 -18.48 14.64
C LEU A 25 -12.20 -18.83 13.21
N LEU A 26 -12.24 -20.15 12.96
CA LEU A 26 -13.16 -20.74 12.01
C LEU A 26 -14.58 -20.46 12.52
N GLY A 27 -15.19 -19.43 12.05
CA GLY A 27 -16.54 -19.00 12.45
C GLY A 27 -17.19 -18.22 11.33
N GLY A 28 -17.97 -18.93 10.50
CA GLY A 28 -19.10 -18.42 9.75
C GLY A 28 -18.85 -17.15 8.94
N THR A 29 -18.68 -17.28 7.64
CA THR A 29 -18.98 -16.20 6.68
C THR A 29 -20.46 -15.88 6.80
N LEU A 30 -20.83 -15.10 7.82
CA LEU A 30 -22.07 -14.35 7.78
C LEU A 30 -21.93 -13.41 6.59
N LEU A 31 -22.61 -13.75 5.50
CA LEU A 31 -22.92 -12.86 4.39
C LEU A 31 -23.56 -11.61 5.02
N TRP A 32 -22.74 -10.64 5.34
CA TRP A 32 -23.19 -9.30 5.68
C TRP A 32 -23.70 -8.66 4.39
N ALA A 33 -24.95 -8.99 4.01
CA ALA A 33 -25.75 -8.18 3.12
C ALA A 33 -26.22 -6.91 3.85
N GLY A 34 -25.39 -6.38 4.75
CA GLY A 34 -25.63 -5.08 5.37
C GLY A 34 -25.23 -3.98 4.42
N ASP A 35 -26.01 -2.91 4.38
CA ASP A 35 -25.69 -1.72 3.61
C ASP A 35 -24.27 -1.25 3.93
N LYS A 36 -23.51 -1.01 2.86
CA LYS A 36 -22.10 -0.56 2.96
C LYS A 36 -22.05 0.73 3.76
N PRO A 37 -21.21 0.86 4.81
CA PRO A 37 -21.24 1.99 5.74
C PRO A 37 -21.18 3.35 5.03
N TRP A 38 -20.37 3.45 3.99
CA TRP A 38 -20.20 4.67 3.20
C TRP A 38 -21.42 5.07 2.36
N LYS A 39 -22.41 4.17 2.19
CA LYS A 39 -23.69 4.42 1.53
C LYS A 39 -24.83 4.58 2.52
N ALA A 40 -24.75 3.89 3.66
CA ALA A 40 -25.85 3.79 4.61
C ALA A 40 -25.92 4.99 5.57
N LYS A 41 -24.78 5.56 5.96
CA LYS A 41 -24.74 6.62 6.98
C LYS A 41 -23.55 7.59 6.78
N PRO A 42 -23.68 8.80 7.34
CA PRO A 42 -22.60 9.79 7.27
C PRO A 42 -21.38 9.35 8.09
N TYR A 43 -20.19 9.78 7.67
CA TYR A 43 -18.92 9.36 8.26
C TYR A 43 -18.74 9.73 9.73
N GLN A 44 -19.44 10.74 10.23
CA GLN A 44 -19.43 11.11 11.65
C GLN A 44 -19.97 9.97 12.54
N GLN A 45 -20.78 9.08 11.97
CA GLN A 45 -21.41 7.96 12.68
C GLN A 45 -20.68 6.63 12.48
N TRP A 46 -19.59 6.60 11.71
CA TRP A 46 -18.82 5.38 11.53
C TRP A 46 -18.12 4.97 12.84
N ASN A 47 -18.32 3.72 13.23
CA ASN A 47 -17.64 3.11 14.35
C ASN A 47 -16.32 2.42 13.89
N GLU A 48 -15.53 1.95 14.84
CA GLU A 48 -14.22 1.36 14.59
C GLU A 48 -14.25 0.17 13.61
N LYS A 49 -15.24 -0.73 13.76
CA LYS A 49 -15.42 -1.88 12.87
C LYS A 49 -15.76 -1.47 11.44
N GLU A 50 -16.54 -0.44 11.27
CA GLU A 50 -16.91 0.09 9.96
C GLU A 50 -15.75 0.83 9.30
N LEU A 51 -14.95 1.54 10.10
CA LEU A 51 -13.71 2.17 9.63
C LEU A 51 -12.72 1.11 9.17
N GLU A 52 -12.54 0.03 9.93
CA GLU A 52 -11.72 -1.09 9.51
C GLU A 52 -12.19 -1.66 8.16
N ALA A 53 -13.49 -1.93 8.01
CA ALA A 53 -14.04 -2.41 6.73
C ALA A 53 -13.84 -1.42 5.57
N ILE A 54 -13.96 -0.12 5.82
CA ILE A 54 -13.70 0.91 4.79
C ILE A 54 -12.23 0.92 4.38
N LEU A 55 -11.32 0.84 5.34
CA LEU A 55 -9.88 0.94 5.13
C LEU A 55 -9.23 -0.35 4.62
N THR A 56 -9.95 -1.49 4.66
CA THR A 56 -9.41 -2.80 4.25
C THR A 56 -10.19 -3.47 3.13
N ASP A 57 -11.52 -3.32 3.08
CA ASP A 57 -12.41 -4.05 2.15
C ASP A 57 -13.46 -3.12 1.52
N SER A 58 -13.02 -2.04 0.91
CA SER A 58 -13.89 -1.09 0.22
C SER A 58 -13.53 -0.96 -1.26
N PRO A 59 -14.37 -0.30 -2.09
CA PRO A 59 -14.04 -0.03 -3.48
C PRO A 59 -12.77 0.78 -3.69
N TRP A 60 -12.32 1.53 -2.68
CA TRP A 60 -11.11 2.35 -2.70
C TRP A 60 -9.85 1.60 -2.30
N VAL A 61 -9.97 0.35 -1.86
CA VAL A 61 -8.84 -0.48 -1.40
C VAL A 61 -8.72 -1.72 -2.25
N ARG A 62 -7.51 -2.10 -2.58
CA ARG A 62 -7.17 -3.36 -3.27
C ARG A 62 -5.97 -3.99 -2.59
N VAL A 63 -6.03 -5.29 -2.43
CA VAL A 63 -4.93 -6.10 -1.91
C VAL A 63 -4.60 -7.18 -2.92
N THR A 64 -3.33 -7.42 -3.15
CA THR A 64 -2.84 -8.52 -3.98
C THR A 64 -1.59 -9.12 -3.37
N PRO A 65 -1.46 -10.45 -3.39
CA PRO A 65 -0.21 -11.08 -3.05
C PRO A 65 0.82 -10.86 -4.17
N ILE A 66 2.07 -10.70 -3.78
CA ILE A 66 3.23 -10.75 -4.67
C ILE A 66 4.27 -11.70 -4.10
N GLN A 67 5.04 -12.32 -4.98
CA GLN A 67 6.18 -13.11 -4.54
C GLN A 67 7.38 -12.21 -4.33
N ARG A 68 8.06 -12.40 -3.21
CA ARG A 68 9.28 -11.67 -2.90
C ARG A 68 10.43 -12.25 -3.72
N SER A 69 10.95 -11.46 -4.66
CA SER A 69 12.07 -11.84 -5.53
C SER A 69 13.39 -11.12 -5.22
N TRP A 70 13.36 -10.12 -4.31
CA TRP A 70 14.56 -9.35 -3.98
C TRP A 70 15.37 -9.98 -2.84
N ARG A 71 16.69 -9.85 -2.95
CA ARG A 71 17.62 -10.40 -1.97
C ARG A 71 17.50 -9.70 -0.61
N PRO A 72 17.70 -10.44 0.51
CA PRO A 72 17.85 -9.84 1.82
C PRO A 72 18.95 -8.78 1.82
N GLY A 73 18.74 -7.69 2.55
CA GLY A 73 19.76 -6.64 2.70
C GLY A 73 21.03 -7.15 3.38
N PRO A 74 22.12 -6.33 3.40
CA PRO A 74 23.46 -6.72 3.83
C PRO A 74 23.56 -7.23 5.28
N GLU A 75 22.61 -6.93 6.15
CA GLU A 75 22.61 -7.42 7.53
C GLU A 75 22.45 -8.95 7.67
N ARG A 76 21.84 -9.63 6.67
CA ARG A 76 21.73 -11.10 6.68
C ARG A 76 22.97 -11.79 6.14
N ASP A 77 23.73 -11.11 5.30
CA ASP A 77 24.99 -11.64 4.77
C ASP A 77 26.10 -11.69 5.84
N ILE A 78 26.09 -10.76 6.80
CA ILE A 78 27.05 -10.74 7.91
C ILE A 78 26.87 -11.97 8.80
N ALA A 79 25.62 -12.34 9.12
CA ALA A 79 25.34 -13.52 9.94
C ALA A 79 25.63 -14.85 9.21
N ALA A 80 25.60 -14.88 7.89
CA ALA A 80 26.00 -16.04 7.08
C ALA A 80 27.53 -16.15 6.98
N GLN A 81 28.24 -15.02 6.91
CA GLN A 81 29.69 -14.95 6.79
C GLN A 81 30.37 -15.31 8.12
N GLU A 82 29.81 -14.96 9.26
CA GLU A 82 30.31 -15.38 10.59
C GLU A 82 30.21 -16.91 10.81
N ARG A 83 29.24 -17.58 10.22
CA ARG A 83 29.11 -19.04 10.30
C ARG A 83 30.12 -19.78 9.40
N SER A 84 30.65 -19.14 8.37
CA SER A 84 31.62 -19.76 7.45
C SER A 84 33.07 -19.59 7.86
N SER A 85 33.36 -18.68 8.81
CA SER A 85 34.74 -18.41 9.27
C SER A 85 35.17 -19.25 10.48
N GLY A 86 34.32 -20.15 11.00
CA GLY A 86 34.61 -21.02 12.16
C GLY A 86 35.09 -22.44 11.82
N GLY A 87 35.71 -22.68 10.69
CA GLY A 87 36.18 -23.99 10.25
C GLY A 87 37.63 -24.21 10.53
N VAL A 88 37.93 -25.00 11.56
CA VAL A 88 39.21 -25.51 12.03
C VAL A 88 40.06 -26.18 10.95
N ARG A 89 41.32 -25.84 10.96
CA ARG A 89 42.45 -26.51 10.26
C ARG A 89 42.56 -27.97 10.68
N GLY A 90 42.55 -28.92 9.70
CA GLY A 90 43.00 -30.28 9.98
C GLY A 90 42.64 -31.32 8.92
N GLN A 91 43.62 -31.65 8.10
CA GLN A 91 43.89 -32.97 7.45
C GLN A 91 42.91 -33.55 6.41
N THR A 92 43.40 -33.61 5.18
CA THR A 92 43.01 -34.59 4.14
C THR A 92 43.28 -36.03 4.57
N PRO A 93 42.46 -37.02 4.18
CA PRO A 93 42.73 -37.74 2.95
C PRO A 93 41.49 -38.24 2.16
N ALA A 94 41.77 -38.50 0.85
CA ALA A 94 41.18 -39.49 -0.02
C ALA A 94 39.71 -39.38 -0.48
N ALA A 95 39.62 -39.24 -1.77
CA ALA A 95 38.48 -39.31 -2.66
C ALA A 95 37.44 -40.41 -2.36
N SER A 96 36.20 -39.97 -2.26
CA SER A 96 35.02 -40.75 -2.62
C SER A 96 34.09 -39.86 -3.45
N PRO A 97 33.46 -40.33 -4.52
CA PRO A 97 32.58 -39.52 -5.31
C PRO A 97 31.35 -39.16 -4.45
N ALA A 98 31.23 -37.91 -4.12
CA ALA A 98 30.08 -37.39 -3.46
C ALA A 98 28.85 -37.59 -4.34
N PRO A 99 27.72 -38.06 -3.77
CA PRO A 99 26.45 -37.98 -4.46
C PRO A 99 26.18 -36.51 -4.71
N THR A 100 25.92 -36.16 -5.95
CA THR A 100 25.39 -34.84 -6.32
C THR A 100 24.08 -34.64 -5.60
N ALA A 101 24.15 -34.17 -4.37
CA ALA A 101 23.00 -33.57 -3.74
C ALA A 101 22.66 -32.36 -4.64
N ARG A 102 21.66 -32.52 -5.48
CA ARG A 102 20.87 -31.40 -5.96
C ARG A 102 20.34 -30.73 -4.72
N VAL A 103 21.07 -29.74 -4.27
CA VAL A 103 20.49 -28.71 -3.42
C VAL A 103 19.43 -28.05 -4.28
N GLY A 104 18.24 -28.61 -4.24
CA GLY A 104 17.05 -27.87 -4.59
C GLY A 104 17.01 -26.71 -3.58
N ALA A 105 17.60 -25.61 -3.96
CA ALA A 105 17.28 -24.34 -3.39
C ALA A 105 15.81 -24.09 -3.75
N GLY A 106 14.91 -24.68 -2.98
CA GLY A 106 13.59 -24.13 -2.78
C GLY A 106 13.87 -22.80 -2.07
N GLU A 107 14.09 -21.75 -2.85
CA GLU A 107 13.91 -20.41 -2.32
C GLU A 107 12.50 -20.41 -1.77
N ASP A 108 12.37 -20.34 -0.47
CA ASP A 108 11.11 -20.06 0.20
C ASP A 108 10.66 -18.70 -0.33
N MET A 109 9.92 -18.71 -1.44
CA MET A 109 9.35 -17.54 -2.06
C MET A 109 8.28 -17.04 -1.11
N GLN A 110 8.67 -16.14 -0.24
CA GLN A 110 7.77 -15.57 0.75
C GLN A 110 6.75 -14.69 0.04
N GLU A 111 5.50 -15.12 0.10
CA GLU A 111 4.37 -14.34 -0.36
C GLU A 111 4.13 -13.17 0.60
N MET A 112 3.94 -11.98 0.06
CA MET A 112 3.62 -10.79 0.85
C MET A 112 2.48 -10.03 0.19
N ASN A 113 1.66 -9.36 1.00
CA ASN A 113 0.54 -8.57 0.53
C ASN A 113 0.98 -7.14 0.17
N VAL A 114 0.55 -6.70 -1.01
CA VAL A 114 0.59 -5.30 -1.40
C VAL A 114 -0.81 -4.75 -1.30
N GLN A 115 -0.97 -3.73 -0.50
CA GLN A 115 -2.19 -2.95 -0.39
C GLN A 115 -2.04 -1.65 -1.18
N VAL A 116 -3.03 -1.35 -2.02
CA VAL A 116 -3.12 -0.08 -2.75
C VAL A 116 -4.47 0.54 -2.46
N TYR A 117 -4.48 1.82 -2.13
CA TYR A 117 -5.72 2.52 -1.82
C TYR A 117 -5.76 3.94 -2.39
N TRP A 118 -6.98 4.36 -2.74
CA TRP A 118 -7.26 5.65 -3.36
C TRP A 118 -7.49 6.72 -2.30
N GLN A 119 -6.39 7.26 -1.76
CA GLN A 119 -6.39 8.15 -0.59
C GLN A 119 -7.08 9.48 -0.83
N SER A 120 -7.02 10.03 -2.06
CA SER A 120 -7.67 11.31 -2.37
C SER A 120 -9.19 11.28 -2.30
N SER A 121 -9.81 10.10 -2.23
CA SER A 121 -11.26 10.00 -2.12
C SER A 121 -11.76 10.58 -0.80
N ARG A 122 -12.94 11.22 -0.85
CA ARG A 122 -13.58 11.76 0.36
C ARG A 122 -13.82 10.67 1.41
N VAL A 123 -14.22 9.47 0.99
CA VAL A 123 -14.49 8.34 1.90
C VAL A 123 -13.23 7.90 2.64
N MET A 124 -12.12 7.73 1.93
CA MET A 124 -10.84 7.33 2.56
C MET A 124 -10.33 8.40 3.51
N ARG A 125 -10.39 9.67 3.11
CA ARG A 125 -9.99 10.79 3.97
C ARG A 125 -10.87 10.90 5.21
N ALA A 126 -12.19 10.78 5.05
CA ALA A 126 -13.11 10.78 6.19
C ALA A 126 -12.83 9.61 7.14
N ALA A 127 -12.58 8.40 6.60
CA ALA A 127 -12.27 7.23 7.40
C ALA A 127 -10.95 7.39 8.16
N THR A 128 -9.88 7.86 7.51
CA THR A 128 -8.59 8.12 8.14
C THR A 128 -8.70 9.18 9.25
N ALA A 129 -9.36 10.30 8.97
CA ALA A 129 -9.54 11.35 9.97
C ALA A 129 -10.43 10.91 11.14
N ARG A 130 -11.49 10.15 10.87
CA ARG A 130 -12.37 9.62 11.92
C ARG A 130 -11.63 8.60 12.79
N GLN A 131 -10.79 7.74 12.20
CA GLN A 131 -9.96 6.80 12.94
C GLN A 131 -8.99 7.54 13.87
N ALA A 132 -8.33 8.60 13.38
CA ALA A 132 -7.45 9.44 14.19
C ALA A 132 -8.19 10.05 15.40
N VAL A 133 -9.42 10.54 15.21
CA VAL A 133 -10.25 11.07 16.30
C VAL A 133 -10.59 9.99 17.32
N LEU A 134 -10.92 8.76 16.89
CA LEU A 134 -11.19 7.65 17.81
C LEU A 134 -9.93 7.25 18.60
N HIS A 135 -8.75 7.49 18.07
CA HIS A 135 -7.47 7.29 18.77
C HIS A 135 -7.06 8.49 19.62
N GLY A 136 -7.92 9.51 19.76
CA GLY A 136 -7.70 10.66 20.62
C GLY A 136 -6.98 11.84 19.96
N GLU A 137 -6.77 11.81 18.65
CA GLU A 137 -6.21 12.94 17.93
C GLU A 137 -7.26 14.05 17.71
N LYS A 138 -6.80 15.29 17.65
CA LYS A 138 -7.65 16.47 17.39
C LYS A 138 -7.63 16.76 15.89
N VAL A 139 -8.51 16.13 15.13
CA VAL A 139 -8.66 16.33 13.70
C VAL A 139 -10.07 16.82 13.40
N ASP A 140 -10.18 17.87 12.59
CA ASP A 140 -11.45 18.30 12.01
C ASP A 140 -11.78 17.40 10.82
N VAL A 141 -12.62 16.39 11.06
CA VAL A 141 -12.99 15.38 10.08
C VAL A 141 -13.69 15.99 8.88
N ASP A 142 -14.59 16.98 9.11
CA ASP A 142 -15.36 17.62 8.04
C ASP A 142 -14.45 18.41 7.12
N LYS A 143 -13.55 19.19 7.68
CA LYS A 143 -12.55 19.92 6.91
C LYS A 143 -11.67 18.99 6.11
N TYR A 144 -11.07 17.99 6.76
CA TYR A 144 -10.14 17.07 6.12
C TYR A 144 -10.82 16.24 5.02
N ALA A 145 -12.04 15.76 5.24
CA ALA A 145 -12.79 14.97 4.27
C ALA A 145 -13.18 15.79 3.03
N ASN A 146 -13.56 17.04 3.19
CA ASN A 146 -14.13 17.88 2.11
C ASN A 146 -13.12 18.84 1.48
N GLU A 147 -11.88 18.92 1.98
CA GLU A 147 -10.85 19.77 1.39
C GLU A 147 -10.61 19.36 -0.08
N PRO A 148 -10.70 20.31 -1.03
CA PRO A 148 -10.47 20.00 -2.45
C PRO A 148 -9.06 19.45 -2.70
N GLN A 149 -8.99 18.34 -3.41
CA GLN A 149 -7.71 17.74 -3.81
C GLN A 149 -7.43 18.08 -5.27
N GLY A 150 -6.26 18.66 -5.56
CA GLY A 150 -5.83 19.00 -6.92
C GLY A 150 -5.46 17.77 -7.76
N GLU A 151 -5.07 16.69 -7.10
CA GLU A 151 -4.59 15.46 -7.73
C GLU A 151 -5.23 14.24 -7.11
N TYR A 152 -5.26 13.14 -7.86
CA TYR A 152 -5.53 11.83 -7.27
C TYR A 152 -4.29 11.37 -6.50
N GLN A 153 -4.51 10.81 -5.33
CA GLN A 153 -3.48 10.22 -4.49
C GLN A 153 -3.75 8.72 -4.37
N VAL A 154 -2.86 7.93 -4.93
CA VAL A 154 -2.88 6.47 -4.82
C VAL A 154 -1.71 6.07 -3.94
N VAL A 155 -2.00 5.40 -2.84
CA VAL A 155 -0.99 4.99 -1.86
C VAL A 155 -0.76 3.49 -2.00
N LEU A 156 0.52 3.10 -1.99
CA LEU A 156 0.95 1.72 -1.95
C LEU A 156 1.66 1.45 -0.64
N ARG A 157 1.22 0.39 0.02
CA ARG A 157 1.79 -0.13 1.27
C ARG A 157 2.03 -1.62 1.15
N MET A 158 3.11 -2.10 1.72
CA MET A 158 3.41 -3.53 1.83
C MET A 158 4.20 -3.82 3.10
N GLU A 159 4.27 -5.10 3.49
CA GLU A 159 4.96 -5.52 4.71
C GLU A 159 6.46 -5.21 4.67
N ASP A 160 7.08 -5.31 3.51
CA ASP A 160 8.50 -4.99 3.32
C ASP A 160 8.65 -3.92 2.24
N MET A 161 8.87 -2.68 2.67
CA MET A 161 9.08 -1.51 1.82
C MET A 161 10.55 -1.35 1.33
N THR A 162 11.39 -2.40 1.46
CA THR A 162 12.79 -2.35 1.02
C THR A 162 12.98 -1.86 -0.42
N PRO A 163 12.18 -2.27 -1.42
CA PRO A 163 12.31 -1.75 -2.78
C PRO A 163 12.17 -0.24 -2.88
N PHE A 164 11.31 0.37 -2.04
CA PHE A 164 11.12 1.82 -1.97
C PHE A 164 12.22 2.54 -1.20
N GLN A 165 13.01 1.83 -0.41
CA GLN A 165 14.21 2.36 0.23
C GLN A 165 15.44 2.30 -0.67
N GLN A 166 15.45 1.36 -1.63
CA GLN A 166 16.56 1.14 -2.57
C GLN A 166 16.49 2.04 -3.81
N HIS A 167 15.32 2.61 -4.10
CA HIS A 167 15.08 3.47 -5.25
C HIS A 167 14.51 4.81 -4.80
N ASP A 168 14.83 5.86 -5.55
CA ASP A 168 14.25 7.18 -5.33
C ASP A 168 12.81 7.29 -5.89
N GLU A 169 12.16 8.38 -5.56
CA GLU A 169 10.80 8.69 -6.02
C GLU A 169 10.71 8.78 -7.54
N LYS A 170 11.79 9.26 -8.19
CA LYS A 170 11.85 9.39 -9.64
C LYS A 170 11.78 8.04 -10.35
N PHE A 171 12.43 7.01 -9.81
CA PHE A 171 12.34 5.66 -10.35
C PHE A 171 10.89 5.20 -10.41
N PHE A 172 10.13 5.37 -9.31
CA PHE A 172 8.73 4.93 -9.26
C PHE A 172 7.80 5.87 -10.06
N GLN A 173 8.12 7.15 -10.19
CA GLN A 173 7.41 8.05 -11.10
C GLN A 173 7.48 7.55 -12.55
N ASP A 174 8.61 7.03 -12.98
CA ASP A 174 8.82 6.53 -14.34
C ASP A 174 8.28 5.10 -14.55
N ASN A 175 8.08 4.34 -13.46
CA ASN A 175 7.70 2.93 -13.48
C ASN A 175 6.30 2.65 -12.91
N ALA A 176 5.49 3.69 -12.70
CA ALA A 176 4.09 3.57 -12.31
C ALA A 176 3.18 4.35 -13.27
N PHE A 177 1.94 3.90 -13.42
CA PHE A 177 0.94 4.60 -14.23
C PHE A 177 -0.48 4.17 -13.87
N LEU A 178 -1.43 5.04 -14.17
CA LEU A 178 -2.85 4.69 -14.30
C LEU A 178 -3.17 4.40 -15.77
N GLN A 179 -4.01 3.41 -16.01
CA GLN A 179 -4.50 3.07 -17.34
C GLN A 179 -6.01 2.83 -17.29
N MET A 180 -6.73 3.56 -18.14
CA MET A 180 -8.18 3.39 -18.31
C MET A 180 -8.45 2.17 -19.17
N LYS A 181 -9.50 1.42 -18.86
CA LYS A 181 -9.88 0.24 -19.65
C LYS A 181 -10.41 0.62 -21.04
N LYS A 182 -11.17 1.70 -21.13
CA LYS A 182 -11.71 2.19 -22.41
C LYS A 182 -10.65 2.90 -23.26
N GLY A 183 -9.76 3.65 -22.61
CA GLY A 183 -8.60 4.27 -23.24
C GLY A 183 -7.36 3.40 -23.01
N LYS A 184 -6.44 3.36 -23.96
CA LYS A 184 -5.16 2.65 -23.76
C LYS A 184 -4.07 3.57 -23.22
N ASP A 185 -4.39 4.83 -23.00
CA ASP A 185 -3.45 5.83 -22.56
C ASP A 185 -2.98 5.55 -21.13
N LYS A 186 -1.68 5.63 -20.95
CA LYS A 186 -1.02 5.52 -19.66
C LYS A 186 -0.78 6.91 -19.13
N ILE A 187 -1.16 7.13 -17.89
CA ILE A 187 -0.99 8.41 -17.20
C ILE A 187 0.03 8.18 -16.11
N SER A 188 1.20 8.77 -16.27
CA SER A 188 2.26 8.72 -15.26
C SER A 188 1.94 9.63 -14.08
N PRO A 189 2.43 9.33 -12.87
CA PRO A 189 2.34 10.25 -11.75
C PRO A 189 3.08 11.55 -12.06
N THR A 190 2.57 12.66 -11.58
CA THR A 190 3.25 13.95 -11.59
C THR A 190 4.47 13.93 -10.68
N HIS A 191 4.34 13.27 -9.54
CA HIS A 191 5.41 13.03 -8.58
C HIS A 191 5.05 11.86 -7.65
N VAL A 192 6.04 11.38 -6.91
CA VAL A 192 5.90 10.36 -5.87
C VAL A 192 6.48 10.93 -4.59
N VAL A 193 5.90 10.60 -3.44
CA VAL A 193 6.39 10.99 -2.12
C VAL A 193 6.44 9.76 -1.23
N TYR A 194 7.50 9.63 -0.43
CA TYR A 194 7.61 8.57 0.57
C TYR A 194 7.25 9.09 1.95
N GLU A 195 6.27 8.47 2.57
CA GLU A 195 6.05 8.61 4.00
C GLU A 195 7.05 7.75 4.77
N LYS A 196 7.68 8.35 5.78
CA LYS A 196 8.71 7.69 6.60
C LYS A 196 8.31 7.70 8.07
N ASN A 197 8.57 6.59 8.75
CA ASN A 197 8.39 6.52 10.20
C ASN A 197 9.50 7.31 10.94
N SER A 198 9.42 7.33 12.27
CA SER A 198 10.41 8.01 13.12
C SER A 198 11.84 7.49 13.01
N LYS A 199 12.04 6.29 12.43
CA LYS A 199 13.34 5.68 12.15
C LYS A 199 13.85 5.99 10.73
N GLY A 200 13.13 6.80 9.95
CA GLY A 200 13.47 7.11 8.57
C GLY A 200 13.13 6.01 7.55
N LEU A 201 12.46 4.95 7.97
CA LEU A 201 12.06 3.85 7.07
C LEU A 201 10.78 4.22 6.33
N VAL A 202 10.74 3.96 5.03
CA VAL A 202 9.55 4.17 4.21
C VAL A 202 8.43 3.23 4.69
N VAL A 203 7.25 3.78 4.91
CA VAL A 203 6.05 3.05 5.32
C VAL A 203 4.96 3.09 4.25
N ASP A 204 4.91 4.18 3.48
CA ASP A 204 3.99 4.36 2.37
C ASP A 204 4.69 5.02 1.17
N ALA A 205 4.28 4.64 -0.03
CA ALA A 205 4.62 5.34 -1.26
C ALA A 205 3.35 5.96 -1.85
N ILE A 206 3.32 7.28 -1.97
CA ILE A 206 2.18 8.08 -2.41
C ILE A 206 2.44 8.55 -3.83
N PHE A 207 1.60 8.12 -4.76
CA PHE A 207 1.64 8.47 -6.17
C PHE A 207 0.59 9.53 -6.46
N PHE A 208 1.00 10.66 -7.03
CA PHE A 208 0.13 11.77 -7.37
C PHE A 208 -0.16 11.77 -8.87
N PHE A 209 -1.43 11.77 -9.24
CA PHE A 209 -1.85 11.77 -10.65
C PHE A 209 -2.73 12.98 -10.95
N PRO A 210 -2.63 13.58 -12.14
CA PRO A 210 -3.44 14.74 -12.50
C PRO A 210 -4.92 14.35 -12.57
N LYS A 211 -5.81 15.20 -12.04
CA LYS A 211 -7.27 15.02 -12.15
C LYS A 211 -7.82 15.39 -13.53
N THR A 212 -7.08 16.21 -14.25
CA THR A 212 -7.46 16.64 -15.60
C THR A 212 -6.33 16.38 -16.58
N THR A 213 -6.68 16.02 -17.79
CA THR A 213 -5.75 15.92 -18.91
C THR A 213 -5.31 17.29 -19.38
N SER A 214 -4.32 17.35 -20.27
CA SER A 214 -3.87 18.60 -20.89
C SER A 214 -4.98 19.32 -21.69
N SER A 215 -6.01 18.59 -22.12
CA SER A 215 -7.19 19.16 -22.79
C SER A 215 -8.27 19.65 -21.81
N GLY A 216 -8.05 19.55 -20.51
CA GLY A 216 -9.02 19.92 -19.47
C GLY A 216 -10.11 18.88 -19.19
N ALA A 217 -10.10 17.73 -19.87
CA ALA A 217 -11.02 16.64 -19.59
C ALA A 217 -10.63 15.91 -18.30
N PRO A 218 -11.60 15.32 -17.56
CA PRO A 218 -11.27 14.47 -16.41
C PRO A 218 -10.36 13.31 -16.81
N THR A 219 -9.29 13.09 -16.05
CA THR A 219 -8.38 11.96 -16.24
C THR A 219 -9.09 10.63 -16.00
N VAL A 220 -9.91 10.57 -14.95
CA VAL A 220 -10.76 9.41 -14.65
C VAL A 220 -12.21 9.85 -14.79
N SER A 221 -12.91 9.25 -15.77
CA SER A 221 -14.35 9.49 -15.93
C SER A 221 -15.14 8.63 -14.92
N ALA A 222 -16.23 9.19 -14.38
CA ALA A 222 -17.11 8.47 -13.44
C ALA A 222 -17.81 7.26 -14.08
N ASP A 223 -17.94 7.24 -15.41
CA ASP A 223 -18.50 6.13 -16.18
C ASP A 223 -17.44 5.11 -16.65
N GLU A 224 -16.16 5.32 -16.30
CA GLU A 224 -15.09 4.37 -16.60
C GLU A 224 -15.39 3.03 -15.90
N THR A 225 -15.17 1.95 -16.63
CA THR A 225 -15.45 0.61 -16.10
C THR A 225 -14.38 0.16 -15.13
N GLU A 226 -13.12 0.50 -15.42
CA GLU A 226 -11.97 0.14 -14.60
C GLU A 226 -10.80 1.09 -14.87
N VAL A 227 -10.15 1.51 -13.81
CA VAL A 227 -8.88 2.20 -13.81
C VAL A 227 -7.85 1.29 -13.19
N GLN A 228 -6.86 0.87 -13.95
CA GLN A 228 -5.80 0.01 -13.47
C GLN A 228 -4.62 0.86 -12.99
N PHE A 229 -4.23 0.70 -11.73
CA PHE A 229 -2.94 1.15 -11.22
C PHE A 229 -1.91 0.07 -11.50
N SER A 230 -0.76 0.47 -12.04
CA SER A 230 0.37 -0.41 -12.31
C SER A 230 1.64 0.20 -11.74
N CYS A 231 2.44 -0.59 -11.04
CA CYS A 231 3.73 -0.17 -10.49
C CYS A 231 4.74 -1.32 -10.59
N LYS A 232 5.93 -1.03 -11.10
CA LYS A 232 7.04 -1.99 -11.10
C LYS A 232 7.75 -1.95 -9.74
N ILE A 233 7.81 -3.10 -9.07
CA ILE A 233 8.46 -3.26 -7.77
C ILE A 233 9.49 -4.38 -7.91
N ALA A 234 10.77 -4.03 -7.87
CA ALA A 234 11.86 -4.94 -8.17
C ALA A 234 11.63 -5.66 -9.52
N ASP A 235 11.56 -6.98 -9.53
CA ASP A 235 11.33 -7.79 -10.73
C ASP A 235 9.83 -8.04 -11.02
N SER A 236 8.95 -7.61 -10.14
CA SER A 236 7.51 -7.82 -10.24
C SER A 236 6.79 -6.55 -10.71
N THR A 237 5.61 -6.72 -11.30
CA THR A 237 4.71 -5.61 -11.63
C THR A 237 3.38 -5.84 -10.94
N VAL A 238 3.06 -4.98 -10.00
CA VAL A 238 1.75 -4.92 -9.37
C VAL A 238 0.75 -4.29 -10.34
N ARG A 239 -0.42 -4.91 -10.50
CA ARG A 239 -1.53 -4.38 -11.32
C ARG A 239 -2.82 -4.58 -10.56
N LEU A 240 -3.51 -3.49 -10.26
CA LEU A 240 -4.73 -3.49 -9.46
C LEU A 240 -5.78 -2.59 -10.10
N GLY A 241 -6.98 -3.15 -10.30
CA GLY A 241 -8.10 -2.46 -10.93
C GLY A 241 -9.05 -1.84 -9.90
N PHE A 242 -9.35 -0.57 -10.08
CA PHE A 242 -10.39 0.16 -9.37
C PHE A 242 -11.59 0.38 -10.29
N ARG A 243 -12.80 0.31 -9.76
CA ARG A 243 -14.04 0.52 -10.53
C ARG A 243 -14.67 1.84 -10.08
N PRO A 244 -14.54 2.93 -10.83
CA PRO A 244 -15.10 4.23 -10.46
C PRO A 244 -16.60 4.21 -10.15
N ARG A 245 -17.36 3.38 -10.85
CA ARG A 245 -18.81 3.20 -10.60
C ARG A 245 -19.14 2.68 -9.20
N ASP A 246 -18.22 1.91 -8.59
CA ASP A 246 -18.40 1.36 -7.24
C ASP A 246 -17.90 2.34 -6.17
N MET A 247 -17.04 3.29 -6.59
CA MET A 247 -16.43 4.30 -5.73
C MET A 247 -17.38 5.50 -5.54
N VAL A 248 -18.54 5.22 -4.99
CA VAL A 248 -19.61 6.19 -4.73
C VAL A 248 -20.05 6.14 -3.28
N ASP A 249 -20.31 7.29 -2.69
CA ASP A 249 -20.90 7.45 -1.37
C ASP A 249 -22.30 8.08 -1.45
N GLN A 250 -22.85 8.54 -0.31
CA GLN A 250 -24.16 9.19 -0.25
C GLN A 250 -24.28 10.45 -1.11
N SER A 251 -23.16 11.12 -1.40
CA SER A 251 -23.12 12.38 -2.15
C SER A 251 -22.77 12.16 -3.63
N GLY A 252 -22.60 10.92 -4.08
CA GLY A 252 -22.24 10.57 -5.45
C GLY A 252 -20.80 10.08 -5.62
N PRO A 253 -20.17 10.27 -6.79
CA PRO A 253 -18.80 9.83 -7.07
C PRO A 253 -17.80 10.39 -6.05
N ALA A 254 -16.95 9.52 -5.50
CA ALA A 254 -15.96 9.84 -4.49
C ALA A 254 -14.57 9.30 -4.92
N LEU A 255 -13.93 9.98 -5.90
CA LEU A 255 -12.60 9.71 -6.45
C LEU A 255 -11.55 10.68 -5.95
#